data_d4ea4978bbbe04c88fedf5d625a4a662
#
_entry.id   d4ea4978bbbe04c88fedf5d625a4a662
#
_cell.length_a   1.000
_cell.length_b   1.000
_cell.length_c   1.000
_cell.angle_alpha   90.00
_cell.angle_beta   90.00
_cell.angle_gamma   90.00
#
_symmetry.space_group_name_H-M   'P 1'
#
loop_
_entity.id
_entity.type
_entity.pdbx_description
1 polymer ?
#
loop_
_entity_poly.entity_id
_entity_poly.type
_entity_poly.pdbx_seq_one_letter_code
_entity_poly.pdbx_strand_id
1 'polypeptide(L)'
;RLGYLAASRELVDALRVVRLPYHLSAMTQAVARAALAHREELMSRVASLRAERDGAVDWLRGRGLTAHDSDANFVLFGVFPDRRAVWQGLLDRGVLVRVVGPEGFLRVSVGTPEEMARFRHCLVDVLKETRV
;
A
#
# COMPACT_ATOMS: atom_id res chain seq x y z
N ARG A 1 11.17 7.77 4.41
CA ARG A 1 11.99 7.07 5.38
C ARG A 1 12.41 7.96 6.54
N LEU A 2 11.49 8.82 7.00
CA LEU A 2 11.67 9.71 8.13
C LEU A 2 10.43 9.64 9.02
N GLY A 3 10.65 9.62 10.31
CA GLY A 3 9.60 9.73 11.33
C GLY A 3 10.08 10.58 12.50
N TYR A 4 9.17 10.89 13.39
CA TYR A 4 9.51 11.56 14.65
C TYR A 4 8.73 10.94 15.80
N LEU A 5 9.26 11.09 16.99
CA LEU A 5 8.61 10.71 18.23
C LEU A 5 8.56 11.93 19.16
N ALA A 6 7.37 12.23 19.69
CA ALA A 6 7.18 13.16 20.79
C ALA A 6 6.86 12.33 22.06
N ALA A 7 7.70 12.44 23.08
CA ALA A 7 7.60 11.64 24.29
C ALA A 7 8.17 12.41 25.50
N SER A 8 8.12 11.80 26.69
CA SER A 8 8.74 12.36 27.88
C SER A 8 10.26 12.48 27.69
N ARG A 9 10.88 13.39 28.44
CA ARG A 9 12.32 13.64 28.37
C ARG A 9 13.12 12.36 28.67
N GLU A 10 12.71 11.60 29.68
CA GLU A 10 13.36 10.35 30.10
C GLU A 10 13.39 9.33 28.95
N LEU A 11 12.27 9.17 28.24
CA LEU A 11 12.20 8.25 27.11
C LEU A 11 13.05 8.75 25.93
N VAL A 12 13.03 10.04 25.63
CA VAL A 12 13.86 10.62 24.57
C VAL A 12 15.36 10.44 24.88
N ASP A 13 15.76 10.65 26.12
CA ASP A 13 17.15 10.49 26.54
C ASP A 13 17.59 9.01 26.49
N ALA A 14 16.73 8.08 26.89
CA ALA A 14 17.01 6.63 26.74
C ALA A 14 17.17 6.24 25.26
N LEU A 15 16.32 6.75 24.36
CA LEU A 15 16.42 6.49 22.92
C LEU A 15 17.70 7.09 22.30
N ARG A 16 18.20 8.21 22.81
CA ARG A 16 19.46 8.80 22.37
C ARG A 16 20.67 7.90 22.61
N VAL A 17 20.63 7.10 23.67
CA VAL A 17 21.72 6.15 23.99
C VAL A 17 21.79 5.02 22.98
N VAL A 18 20.64 4.51 22.49
CA VAL A 18 20.57 3.33 21.61
C VAL A 18 20.54 3.69 20.13
N ARG A 19 20.23 4.95 19.76
CA ARG A 19 20.21 5.36 18.37
C ARG A 19 21.61 5.42 17.75
N LEU A 20 21.71 5.10 16.46
CA LEU A 20 22.96 5.26 15.74
C LEU A 20 23.37 6.73 15.64
N PRO A 21 24.66 7.07 15.80
CA PRO A 21 25.18 8.38 15.42
C PRO A 21 24.89 8.66 13.93
N TYR A 22 24.64 9.90 13.60
CA TYR A 22 24.36 10.33 12.19
C TYR A 22 23.26 9.53 11.47
N HIS A 23 22.27 9.02 12.22
CA HIS A 23 21.19 8.19 11.68
C HIS A 23 20.32 8.89 10.61
N LEU A 24 20.36 10.22 10.52
CA LEU A 24 19.69 11.03 9.50
C LEU A 24 20.72 11.80 8.67
N SER A 25 20.80 11.49 7.38
CA SER A 25 21.64 12.21 6.45
C SER A 25 21.13 13.65 6.22
N ALA A 26 22.03 14.56 5.84
CA ALA A 26 21.65 15.92 5.46
C ALA A 26 20.66 15.92 4.29
N MET A 27 20.83 15.00 3.33
CA MET A 27 19.92 14.82 2.20
C MET A 27 18.51 14.46 2.67
N THR A 28 18.36 13.49 3.57
CA THR A 28 17.06 13.10 4.14
C THR A 28 16.38 14.29 4.83
N GLN A 29 17.14 15.09 5.56
CA GLN A 29 16.60 16.29 6.25
C GLN A 29 16.18 17.36 5.24
N ALA A 30 16.95 17.61 4.19
CA ALA A 30 16.60 18.57 3.14
C ALA A 30 15.32 18.17 2.41
N VAL A 31 15.19 16.90 2.00
CA VAL A 31 13.98 16.35 1.36
C VAL A 31 12.77 16.45 2.29
N ALA A 32 12.93 16.15 3.58
CA ALA A 32 11.85 16.26 4.54
C ALA A 32 11.35 17.70 4.72
N ARG A 33 12.26 18.67 4.77
CA ARG A 33 11.89 20.11 4.83
C ARG A 33 11.15 20.56 3.58
N ALA A 34 11.63 20.14 2.38
CA ALA A 34 10.94 20.42 1.13
C ALA A 34 9.53 19.80 1.11
N ALA A 35 9.38 18.54 1.54
CA ALA A 35 8.09 17.88 1.64
C ALA A 35 7.12 18.62 2.59
N LEU A 36 7.59 19.10 3.72
CA LEU A 36 6.78 19.90 4.65
C LEU A 36 6.33 21.24 4.05
N ALA A 37 7.16 21.87 3.22
CA ALA A 37 6.78 23.09 2.51
C ALA A 37 5.66 22.85 1.47
N HIS A 38 5.55 21.63 0.93
CA HIS A 38 4.51 21.21 -0.01
C HIS A 38 3.41 20.35 0.65
N ARG A 39 3.20 20.51 1.93
CA ARG A 39 2.29 19.65 2.72
C ARG A 39 0.88 19.59 2.14
N GLU A 40 0.31 20.69 1.70
CA GLU A 40 -1.07 20.75 1.19
C GLU A 40 -1.23 19.89 -0.08
N GLU A 41 -0.31 20.02 -1.02
CA GLU A 41 -0.29 19.19 -2.23
C GLU A 41 -0.14 17.71 -1.89
N LEU A 42 0.78 17.36 -1.00
CA LEU A 42 1.01 15.98 -0.58
C LEU A 42 -0.22 15.40 0.14
N MET A 43 -0.89 16.17 0.99
CA MET A 43 -2.11 15.73 1.68
C MET A 43 -3.29 15.56 0.73
N SER A 44 -3.39 16.37 -0.33
CA SER A 44 -4.38 16.15 -1.41
C SER A 44 -4.15 14.81 -2.12
N ARG A 45 -2.89 14.46 -2.43
CA ARG A 45 -2.56 13.16 -3.00
C ARG A 45 -2.89 12.00 -2.05
N VAL A 46 -2.65 12.18 -0.74
CA VAL A 46 -3.06 11.19 0.28
C VAL A 46 -4.57 11.01 0.30
N ALA A 47 -5.35 12.09 0.19
CA ALA A 47 -6.81 12.00 0.13
C ALA A 47 -7.28 11.20 -1.10
N SER A 48 -6.67 11.43 -2.27
CA SER A 48 -6.97 10.66 -3.49
C SER A 48 -6.64 9.18 -3.32
N LEU A 49 -5.47 8.84 -2.73
CA LEU A 49 -5.11 7.45 -2.44
C LEU A 49 -6.08 6.77 -1.47
N ARG A 50 -6.57 7.49 -0.46
CA ARG A 50 -7.58 6.97 0.46
C ARG A 50 -8.88 6.65 -0.26
N ALA A 51 -9.37 7.55 -1.10
CA ALA A 51 -10.59 7.34 -1.87
C ALA A 51 -10.46 6.13 -2.83
N GLU A 52 -9.31 6.00 -3.53
CA GLU A 52 -9.04 4.85 -4.39
C GLU A 52 -8.94 3.55 -3.60
N ARG A 53 -8.33 3.57 -2.41
CA ARG A 53 -8.24 2.41 -1.51
C ARG A 53 -9.62 1.92 -1.09
N ASP A 54 -10.44 2.83 -0.58
CA ASP A 54 -11.78 2.50 -0.08
C ASP A 54 -12.66 1.99 -1.22
N GLY A 55 -12.62 2.66 -2.38
CA GLY A 55 -13.30 2.21 -3.59
C GLY A 55 -12.79 0.85 -4.11
N ALA A 56 -11.51 0.52 -3.90
CA ALA A 56 -10.97 -0.79 -4.26
C ALA A 56 -11.48 -1.89 -3.33
N VAL A 57 -11.58 -1.64 -2.04
CA VAL A 57 -12.16 -2.58 -1.07
C VAL A 57 -13.62 -2.89 -1.42
N ASP A 58 -14.43 -1.86 -1.65
CA ASP A 58 -15.84 -2.01 -2.00
C ASP A 58 -16.01 -2.76 -3.33
N TRP A 59 -15.20 -2.43 -4.32
CA TRP A 59 -15.24 -3.08 -5.62
C TRP A 59 -14.86 -4.57 -5.55
N LEU A 60 -13.84 -4.93 -4.77
CA LEU A 60 -13.42 -6.32 -4.56
C LEU A 60 -14.53 -7.11 -3.85
N ARG A 61 -15.11 -6.55 -2.80
CA ARG A 61 -16.24 -7.16 -2.06
C ARG A 61 -17.48 -7.35 -2.95
N GLY A 62 -17.78 -6.36 -3.79
CA GLY A 62 -18.88 -6.44 -4.76
C GLY A 62 -18.69 -7.54 -5.82
N ARG A 63 -17.50 -8.09 -5.95
CA ARG A 63 -17.18 -9.26 -6.81
C ARG A 63 -17.11 -10.59 -6.06
N GLY A 64 -17.52 -10.61 -4.81
CA GLY A 64 -17.49 -11.81 -3.96
C GLY A 64 -16.12 -12.16 -3.39
N LEU A 65 -15.12 -11.28 -3.56
CA LEU A 65 -13.79 -11.48 -2.99
C LEU A 65 -13.75 -10.94 -1.56
N THR A 66 -13.05 -11.64 -0.68
CA THR A 66 -12.70 -11.10 0.63
C THR A 66 -11.71 -9.96 0.46
N ALA A 67 -12.00 -8.79 1.03
CA ALA A 67 -11.06 -7.67 1.11
C ALA A 67 -11.12 -7.08 2.52
N HIS A 68 -9.95 -6.90 3.14
CA HIS A 68 -9.87 -6.35 4.48
C HIS A 68 -9.86 -4.83 4.44
N ASP A 69 -10.49 -4.20 5.43
CA ASP A 69 -10.34 -2.78 5.68
C ASP A 69 -8.86 -2.44 5.89
N SER A 70 -8.46 -1.28 5.42
CA SER A 70 -7.07 -0.86 5.48
C SER A 70 -6.96 0.63 5.74
N ASP A 71 -6.06 1.01 6.64
CA ASP A 71 -5.61 2.39 6.84
C ASP A 71 -4.25 2.67 6.19
N ALA A 72 -3.71 1.66 5.48
CA ALA A 72 -2.46 1.76 4.75
C ALA A 72 -2.67 2.16 3.28
N ASN A 73 -1.60 2.17 2.50
CA ASN A 73 -1.63 2.39 1.05
C ASN A 73 -1.71 1.09 0.25
N PHE A 74 -2.28 0.05 0.82
CA PHE A 74 -2.48 -1.26 0.18
C PHE A 74 -3.74 -1.94 0.69
N VAL A 75 -4.25 -2.91 -0.06
CA VAL A 75 -5.39 -3.76 0.29
C VAL A 75 -4.94 -5.23 0.24
N LEU A 76 -5.31 -5.99 1.27
CA LEU A 76 -5.19 -7.44 1.30
C LEU A 76 -6.51 -8.04 0.82
N PHE A 77 -6.46 -8.90 -0.20
CA PHE A 77 -7.64 -9.45 -0.85
C PHE A 77 -7.46 -10.91 -1.29
N GLY A 78 -8.54 -11.64 -1.39
CA GLY A 78 -8.64 -13.06 -1.72
C GLY A 78 -10.04 -13.57 -1.32
N VAL A 79 -10.24 -14.82 -0.93
CA VAL A 79 -9.30 -15.93 -0.78
C VAL A 79 -9.29 -16.72 -2.10
N PHE A 80 -8.12 -16.92 -2.70
CA PHE A 80 -8.01 -17.66 -3.95
C PHE A 80 -7.57 -19.10 -3.67
N PRO A 81 -8.22 -20.12 -4.27
CA PRO A 81 -7.75 -21.51 -4.21
C PRO A 81 -6.33 -21.66 -4.74
N ASP A 82 -6.02 -20.99 -5.84
CA ASP A 82 -4.67 -20.89 -6.41
C ASP A 82 -4.28 -19.41 -6.56
N ARG A 83 -3.79 -18.83 -5.48
CA ARG A 83 -3.30 -17.44 -5.48
C ARG A 83 -2.10 -17.23 -6.40
N ARG A 84 -1.31 -18.30 -6.69
CA ARG A 84 -0.15 -18.19 -7.58
C ARG A 84 -0.56 -18.06 -9.03
N ALA A 85 -1.58 -18.79 -9.47
CA ALA A 85 -2.14 -18.63 -10.80
C ALA A 85 -2.71 -17.22 -11.00
N VAL A 86 -3.45 -16.69 -10.02
CA VAL A 86 -3.97 -15.32 -10.08
C VAL A 86 -2.83 -14.29 -10.09
N TRP A 87 -1.82 -14.47 -9.26
CA TRP A 87 -0.64 -13.61 -9.25
C TRP A 87 0.10 -13.61 -10.59
N GLN A 88 0.34 -14.80 -11.16
CA GLN A 88 1.02 -14.94 -12.44
C GLN A 88 0.20 -14.31 -13.57
N GLY A 89 -1.11 -14.54 -13.61
CA GLY A 89 -1.99 -13.94 -14.62
C GLY A 89 -2.01 -12.41 -14.58
N LEU A 90 -1.92 -11.80 -13.38
CA LEU A 90 -1.77 -10.37 -13.22
C LEU A 90 -0.40 -9.89 -13.68
N LEU A 91 0.67 -10.62 -13.32
CA LEU A 91 2.05 -10.30 -13.71
C LEU A 91 2.21 -10.30 -15.23
N ASP A 92 1.67 -11.30 -15.91
CA ASP A 92 1.72 -11.44 -17.38
C ASP A 92 1.01 -10.27 -18.09
N ARG A 93 0.09 -9.58 -17.40
CA ARG A 93 -0.60 -8.37 -17.87
C ARG A 93 0.07 -7.07 -17.41
N GLY A 94 1.24 -7.17 -16.79
CA GLY A 94 2.02 -6.03 -16.29
C GLY A 94 1.45 -5.40 -15.02
N VAL A 95 0.64 -6.15 -14.24
CA VAL A 95 0.13 -5.72 -12.94
C VAL A 95 0.87 -6.45 -11.83
N LEU A 96 1.70 -5.72 -11.09
CA LEU A 96 2.51 -6.28 -10.03
C LEU A 96 1.80 -6.20 -8.67
N VAL A 97 1.42 -7.36 -8.15
CA VAL A 97 0.90 -7.53 -6.79
C VAL A 97 1.82 -8.41 -5.96
N ARG A 98 1.63 -8.48 -4.66
CA ARG A 98 2.47 -9.29 -3.77
C ARG A 98 1.73 -10.53 -3.26
N VAL A 99 2.45 -11.65 -3.25
CA VAL A 99 2.03 -12.90 -2.58
C VAL A 99 2.45 -12.80 -1.12
N VAL A 100 1.61 -12.21 -0.29
CA VAL A 100 1.84 -12.01 1.16
C VAL A 100 0.53 -12.14 1.94
N GLY A 101 0.63 -12.34 3.26
CA GLY A 101 -0.52 -12.54 4.13
C GLY A 101 -0.88 -14.01 4.28
N PRO A 102 -2.07 -14.31 4.86
CA PRO A 102 -2.58 -15.67 5.00
C PRO A 102 -2.68 -16.41 3.68
N GLU A 103 -2.85 -17.71 3.75
CA GLU A 103 -3.03 -18.52 2.55
C GLU A 103 -4.24 -18.05 1.74
N GLY A 104 -4.12 -18.07 0.40
CA GLY A 104 -5.15 -17.59 -0.52
C GLY A 104 -5.17 -16.07 -0.73
N PHE A 105 -4.43 -15.27 0.04
CA PHE A 105 -4.44 -13.81 -0.09
C PHE A 105 -3.32 -13.27 -0.98
N LEU A 106 -3.64 -12.16 -1.64
CA LEU A 106 -2.71 -11.28 -2.36
C LEU A 106 -2.82 -9.87 -1.79
N ARG A 107 -1.80 -9.06 -2.01
CA ARG A 107 -1.76 -7.65 -1.61
C ARG A 107 -1.51 -6.75 -2.81
N VAL A 108 -2.42 -5.83 -3.07
CA VAL A 108 -2.25 -4.77 -4.07
C VAL A 108 -1.89 -3.46 -3.37
N SER A 109 -0.86 -2.75 -3.85
CA SER A 109 -0.62 -1.37 -3.45
C SER A 109 -1.56 -0.45 -4.22
N VAL A 110 -2.11 0.53 -3.53
CA VAL A 110 -2.99 1.52 -4.14
C VAL A 110 -2.14 2.54 -4.89
N GLY A 111 -2.44 2.73 -6.15
CA GLY A 111 -1.78 3.67 -7.04
C GLY A 111 -2.72 4.79 -7.49
N THR A 112 -2.46 5.34 -8.67
CA THR A 112 -3.33 6.34 -9.30
C THR A 112 -4.65 5.73 -9.74
N PRO A 113 -5.70 6.54 -10.02
CA PRO A 113 -6.96 6.03 -10.57
C PRO A 113 -6.78 5.17 -11.83
N GLU A 114 -5.85 5.54 -12.72
CA GLU A 114 -5.55 4.81 -13.95
C GLU A 114 -4.91 3.45 -13.65
N GLU A 115 -3.97 3.40 -12.72
CA GLU A 115 -3.33 2.15 -12.28
C GLU A 115 -4.33 1.22 -11.61
N MET A 116 -5.21 1.77 -10.77
CA MET A 116 -6.26 0.99 -10.12
C MET A 116 -7.35 0.52 -11.11
N ALA A 117 -7.67 1.31 -12.13
CA ALA A 117 -8.55 0.88 -13.22
C ALA A 117 -7.94 -0.28 -14.00
N ARG A 118 -6.66 -0.20 -14.34
CA ARG A 118 -5.93 -1.29 -15.00
C ARG A 118 -5.90 -2.56 -14.13
N PHE A 119 -5.60 -2.43 -12.84
CA PHE A 119 -5.66 -3.55 -11.91
C PHE A 119 -7.03 -4.23 -11.93
N ARG A 120 -8.11 -3.45 -11.80
CA ARG A 120 -9.49 -3.97 -11.81
C ARG A 120 -9.81 -4.71 -13.11
N HIS A 121 -9.43 -4.15 -14.25
CA HIS A 121 -9.64 -4.77 -15.57
C HIS A 121 -8.90 -6.11 -15.67
N CYS A 122 -7.60 -6.11 -15.41
CA CYS A 122 -6.78 -7.32 -15.49
C CYS A 122 -7.23 -8.40 -14.51
N LEU A 123 -7.62 -8.02 -13.29
CA LEU A 123 -8.12 -9.00 -12.31
C LEU A 123 -9.39 -9.68 -12.79
N VAL A 124 -10.33 -8.96 -13.41
CA VAL A 124 -11.55 -9.56 -13.98
C VAL A 124 -11.22 -10.62 -15.03
N ASP A 125 -10.26 -10.34 -15.91
CA ASP A 125 -9.91 -11.28 -16.97
C ASP A 125 -9.20 -12.51 -16.40
N VAL A 126 -8.29 -12.31 -15.45
CA VAL A 126 -7.61 -13.41 -14.76
C VAL A 126 -8.61 -14.32 -14.02
N LEU A 127 -9.59 -13.75 -13.33
CA LEU A 127 -10.60 -14.53 -12.60
C LEU A 127 -11.47 -15.39 -13.54
N LYS A 128 -11.80 -14.90 -14.73
CA LYS A 128 -12.51 -15.69 -15.74
C LYS A 128 -11.68 -16.88 -16.24
N GLU A 129 -10.38 -16.67 -16.44
CA GLU A 129 -9.46 -17.71 -16.95
C GLU A 129 -9.12 -18.76 -15.88
N THR A 130 -8.97 -18.35 -14.63
CA THR A 130 -8.65 -19.27 -13.53
C THR A 130 -9.85 -19.99 -12.95
N ARG A 131 -11.07 -19.75 -13.47
CA ARG A 131 -12.33 -20.33 -12.99
C ARG A 131 -12.56 -20.16 -11.47
N VAL A 132 -12.12 -19.05 -10.95
CA VAL A 132 -12.31 -18.65 -9.55
C VAL A 132 -13.54 -17.77 -9.44
#